data_416790cddb7107b8a5a2e33cb6f5d49e
#
_entry.id   416790cddb7107b8a5a2e33cb6f5d49e
#
_cell.length_a   1.000
_cell.length_b   1.000
_cell.length_c   1.000
_cell.angle_alpha   90.00
_cell.angle_beta   90.00
_cell.angle_gamma   90.00
#
_symmetry.space_group_name_H-M   'P 1'
#
loop_
_entity.id
_entity.type
_entity.pdbx_description
1 polymer ?
#
loop_
_entity_poly.entity_id
_entity_poly.type
_entity_poly.pdbx_seq_one_letter_code
_entity_poly.pdbx_strand_id
1 'polypeptide(L)'
;RFYREDNYDLLKITLDCILKAVFKDKNIFKSNVVVSENINLKPFLDSGFTLEAIFTDNIFTKGNFYDELSFGINRNEYLNQGRNNIVELQGKNILIRNFTPDDAQELLEYYLRNKDHLRDFEPVRDASFYTYETQKEILLESYRQLMTGTGSDLGIYIGDKLIGKAKISSIVYGVFKSGILGYSIDKEYEGKGYMKEAINLVLNYAKEYL
;
A
#
# COMPACT_ATOMS: atom_id res chain seq x y z
N ARG A 1 -14.65 -12.08 -26.18
CA ARG A 1 -13.97 -10.83 -26.59
C ARG A 1 -14.65 -9.67 -25.89
N PHE A 2 -14.12 -9.27 -24.72
CA PHE A 2 -14.71 -8.19 -23.90
C PHE A 2 -14.07 -6.82 -24.16
N TYR A 3 -13.34 -6.61 -25.26
CA TYR A 3 -12.59 -5.38 -25.45
C TYR A 3 -12.97 -4.65 -26.71
N ARG A 4 -13.53 -3.46 -26.55
CA ARG A 4 -13.58 -2.44 -27.58
C ARG A 4 -13.23 -1.01 -27.12
N GLU A 5 -13.06 -0.75 -25.84
CA GLU A 5 -12.71 0.60 -25.38
C GLU A 5 -11.84 0.54 -24.13
N ASP A 6 -10.83 1.42 -24.04
CA ASP A 6 -9.98 1.70 -22.88
C ASP A 6 -10.78 2.45 -21.78
N ASN A 7 -11.95 1.92 -21.42
CA ASN A 7 -12.76 2.49 -20.35
C ASN A 7 -12.34 1.84 -19.03
N TYR A 8 -11.50 2.56 -18.28
CA TYR A 8 -11.02 2.15 -16.97
C TYR A 8 -12.18 1.75 -16.04
N ASP A 9 -13.19 2.64 -15.89
CA ASP A 9 -14.28 2.44 -14.92
C ASP A 9 -15.11 1.20 -15.25
N LEU A 10 -15.45 1.03 -16.53
CA LEU A 10 -16.22 -0.13 -16.97
C LEU A 10 -15.45 -1.43 -16.73
N LEU A 11 -14.16 -1.46 -17.04
CA LEU A 11 -13.34 -2.64 -16.84
C LEU A 11 -13.19 -2.96 -15.35
N LYS A 12 -12.90 -1.95 -14.51
CA LYS A 12 -12.78 -2.10 -13.06
C LYS A 12 -14.07 -2.68 -12.47
N ILE A 13 -15.23 -2.10 -12.79
CA ILE A 13 -16.54 -2.59 -12.32
C ILE A 13 -16.80 -4.03 -12.79
N THR A 14 -16.45 -4.34 -14.05
CA THR A 14 -16.62 -5.68 -14.61
C THR A 14 -15.76 -6.69 -13.89
N LEU A 15 -14.49 -6.39 -13.63
CA LEU A 15 -13.58 -7.26 -12.88
C LEU A 15 -14.08 -7.51 -11.46
N ASP A 16 -14.55 -6.48 -10.76
CA ASP A 16 -15.11 -6.61 -9.42
C ASP A 16 -16.36 -7.51 -9.39
N CYS A 17 -17.24 -7.37 -10.39
CA CYS A 17 -18.41 -8.23 -10.53
C CYS A 17 -18.02 -9.69 -10.82
N ILE A 18 -17.05 -9.92 -11.68
CA ILE A 18 -16.54 -11.26 -12.02
C ILE A 18 -15.91 -11.90 -10.78
N LEU A 19 -15.04 -11.20 -10.07
CA LEU A 19 -14.38 -11.71 -8.86
C LEU A 19 -15.38 -12.05 -7.77
N LYS A 20 -16.40 -11.21 -7.58
CA LYS A 20 -17.49 -11.47 -6.64
C LYS A 20 -18.26 -12.74 -7.01
N ALA A 21 -18.52 -12.96 -8.29
CA ALA A 21 -19.20 -14.16 -8.76
C ALA A 21 -18.33 -15.42 -8.62
N VAL A 22 -17.07 -15.33 -9.03
CA VAL A 22 -16.09 -16.43 -8.96
C VAL A 22 -15.86 -16.88 -7.52
N PHE A 23 -15.56 -15.95 -6.62
CA PHE A 23 -15.27 -16.29 -5.23
C PHE A 23 -16.50 -16.52 -4.36
N LYS A 24 -17.71 -16.43 -4.90
CA LYS A 24 -18.92 -16.95 -4.26
C LYS A 24 -18.85 -18.48 -4.08
N ASP A 25 -18.24 -19.18 -5.05
CA ASP A 25 -17.94 -20.61 -4.90
C ASP A 25 -16.71 -20.79 -4.01
N LYS A 26 -16.91 -21.39 -2.82
CA LYS A 26 -15.86 -21.61 -1.81
C LYS A 26 -14.76 -22.57 -2.27
N ASN A 27 -14.99 -23.38 -3.30
CA ASN A 27 -14.02 -24.32 -3.84
C ASN A 27 -13.01 -23.67 -4.79
N ILE A 28 -13.30 -22.45 -5.28
CA ILE A 28 -12.36 -21.72 -6.13
C ILE A 28 -11.36 -21.00 -5.23
N PHE A 29 -10.11 -21.42 -5.31
CA PHE A 29 -9.02 -20.84 -4.52
C PHE A 29 -8.36 -19.65 -5.24
N LYS A 30 -8.23 -19.70 -6.56
CA LYS A 30 -7.48 -18.72 -7.34
C LYS A 30 -8.21 -18.41 -8.65
N SER A 31 -8.12 -17.17 -9.11
CA SER A 31 -8.57 -16.72 -10.43
C SER A 31 -7.38 -16.12 -11.16
N ASN A 32 -7.19 -16.52 -12.41
CA ASN A 32 -6.18 -15.95 -13.29
C ASN A 32 -6.85 -15.27 -14.49
N VAL A 33 -6.21 -14.22 -14.97
CA VAL A 33 -6.57 -13.54 -16.21
C VAL A 33 -5.31 -13.33 -17.04
N VAL A 34 -5.45 -13.53 -18.34
CA VAL A 34 -4.35 -13.35 -19.29
C VAL A 34 -4.73 -12.26 -20.26
N VAL A 35 -3.81 -11.33 -20.48
CA VAL A 35 -4.04 -10.14 -21.29
C VAL A 35 -2.81 -9.80 -22.13
N SER A 36 -3.00 -9.02 -23.20
CA SER A 36 -1.89 -8.47 -23.96
C SER A 36 -1.33 -7.23 -23.27
N GLU A 37 -0.02 -6.98 -23.40
CA GLU A 37 0.68 -5.82 -22.83
C GLU A 37 0.11 -4.47 -23.29
N ASN A 38 -0.55 -4.42 -24.43
CA ASN A 38 -1.06 -3.19 -25.03
C ASN A 38 -2.41 -2.72 -24.46
N ILE A 39 -2.90 -3.33 -23.39
CA ILE A 39 -4.11 -2.88 -22.67
C ILE A 39 -3.76 -2.07 -21.44
N ASN A 40 -4.74 -1.30 -20.96
CA ASN A 40 -4.60 -0.61 -19.68
C ASN A 40 -4.57 -1.63 -18.53
N LEU A 41 -3.43 -1.74 -17.83
CA LEU A 41 -3.23 -2.70 -16.74
C LEU A 41 -3.78 -2.21 -15.40
N LYS A 42 -3.99 -0.90 -15.25
CA LYS A 42 -4.42 -0.30 -13.99
C LYS A 42 -5.70 -0.90 -13.40
N PRO A 43 -6.77 -1.20 -14.19
CA PRO A 43 -7.98 -1.83 -13.64
C PRO A 43 -7.72 -3.19 -12.99
N PHE A 44 -6.77 -3.99 -13.51
CA PHE A 44 -6.42 -5.29 -12.91
C PHE A 44 -5.71 -5.11 -11.58
N LEU A 45 -4.73 -4.21 -11.53
CA LEU A 45 -4.00 -3.89 -10.31
C LEU A 45 -4.93 -3.33 -9.23
N ASP A 46 -5.81 -2.40 -9.60
CA ASP A 46 -6.79 -1.81 -8.67
C ASP A 46 -7.90 -2.79 -8.26
N SER A 47 -8.10 -3.88 -9.00
CA SER A 47 -8.94 -5.02 -8.61
C SER A 47 -8.15 -6.08 -7.81
N GLY A 48 -6.88 -5.78 -7.46
CA GLY A 48 -6.01 -6.56 -6.61
C GLY A 48 -5.36 -7.78 -7.26
N PHE A 49 -5.39 -7.85 -8.57
CA PHE A 49 -4.59 -8.84 -9.29
C PHE A 49 -3.10 -8.50 -9.20
N THR A 50 -2.28 -9.52 -9.07
CA THR A 50 -0.82 -9.42 -9.12
C THR A 50 -0.32 -9.95 -10.45
N LEU A 51 0.63 -9.25 -11.09
CA LEU A 51 1.32 -9.76 -12.28
C LEU A 51 2.22 -10.93 -11.86
N GLU A 52 1.95 -12.12 -12.40
CA GLU A 52 2.64 -13.36 -12.05
C GLU A 52 3.63 -13.83 -13.11
N ALA A 53 3.35 -13.55 -14.39
CA ALA A 53 4.24 -13.95 -15.48
C ALA A 53 4.10 -13.01 -16.69
N ILE A 54 5.20 -12.92 -17.44
CA ILE A 54 5.27 -12.28 -18.75
C ILE A 54 5.79 -13.32 -19.73
N PHE A 55 5.03 -13.57 -20.80
CA PHE A 55 5.43 -14.46 -21.89
C PHE A 55 5.73 -13.60 -23.12
N THR A 56 7.00 -13.46 -23.41
CA THR A 56 7.50 -12.57 -24.47
C THR A 56 7.06 -13.07 -25.84
N ASP A 57 6.62 -12.14 -26.69
CA ASP A 57 6.22 -12.40 -28.08
C ASP A 57 5.16 -13.52 -28.25
N ASN A 58 4.32 -13.75 -27.25
CA ASN A 58 3.37 -14.87 -27.20
C ASN A 58 2.06 -14.59 -27.94
N ILE A 59 1.72 -13.34 -28.21
CA ILE A 59 0.51 -12.94 -28.94
C ILE A 59 0.89 -12.35 -30.28
N PHE A 60 0.45 -13.00 -31.37
CA PHE A 60 0.59 -12.46 -32.73
C PHE A 60 -0.75 -11.92 -33.22
N THR A 61 -0.82 -10.60 -33.46
CA THR A 61 -2.03 -9.98 -34.01
C THR A 61 -1.68 -8.78 -34.90
N LYS A 62 -2.43 -8.62 -35.99
CA LYS A 62 -2.26 -7.50 -36.95
C LYS A 62 -0.82 -7.31 -37.44
N GLY A 63 -0.07 -8.41 -37.59
CA GLY A 63 1.31 -8.40 -38.09
C GLY A 63 2.39 -8.07 -37.07
N ASN A 64 2.04 -7.93 -35.79
CA ASN A 64 2.98 -7.65 -34.70
C ASN A 64 2.89 -8.73 -33.63
N PHE A 65 4.02 -8.94 -32.95
CA PHE A 65 4.10 -9.72 -31.72
C PHE A 65 3.92 -8.79 -30.52
N TYR A 66 3.29 -9.32 -29.48
CA TYR A 66 3.06 -8.65 -28.22
C TYR A 66 3.29 -9.63 -27.05
N ASP A 67 3.70 -9.10 -25.93
CA ASP A 67 3.83 -9.88 -24.70
C ASP A 67 2.45 -10.24 -24.15
N GLU A 68 2.36 -11.46 -23.63
CA GLU A 68 1.22 -11.94 -22.87
C GLU A 68 1.51 -11.81 -21.39
N LEU A 69 0.63 -11.13 -20.68
CA LEU A 69 0.73 -10.88 -19.26
C LEU A 69 -0.29 -11.74 -18.50
N SER A 70 0.20 -12.54 -17.55
CA SER A 70 -0.65 -13.35 -16.67
C SER A 70 -0.78 -12.68 -15.32
N PHE A 71 -2.00 -12.36 -14.94
CA PHE A 71 -2.35 -11.84 -13.63
C PHE A 71 -3.11 -12.90 -12.83
N GLY A 72 -2.84 -12.95 -11.53
CA GLY A 72 -3.52 -13.84 -10.60
C GLY A 72 -4.03 -13.13 -9.37
N ILE A 73 -5.08 -13.69 -8.77
CA ILE A 73 -5.59 -13.29 -7.46
C ILE A 73 -6.11 -14.53 -6.75
N ASN A 74 -5.67 -14.79 -5.52
CA ASN A 74 -6.22 -15.88 -4.74
C ASN A 74 -7.39 -15.42 -3.85
N ARG A 75 -8.15 -16.38 -3.33
CA ARG A 75 -9.32 -16.12 -2.47
C ARG A 75 -9.00 -15.24 -1.27
N ASN A 76 -7.86 -15.49 -0.62
CA ASN A 76 -7.49 -14.74 0.59
C ASN A 76 -7.16 -13.29 0.23
N GLU A 77 -6.44 -13.08 -0.87
CA GLU A 77 -6.17 -11.75 -1.41
C GLU A 77 -7.47 -11.02 -1.75
N TYR A 78 -8.40 -11.69 -2.45
CA TYR A 78 -9.70 -11.12 -2.78
C TYR A 78 -10.53 -10.78 -1.55
N LEU A 79 -10.62 -11.67 -0.56
CA LEU A 79 -11.35 -11.42 0.67
C LEU A 79 -10.72 -10.33 1.52
N ASN A 80 -9.39 -10.18 1.42
CA ASN A 80 -8.65 -9.12 2.09
C ASN A 80 -8.69 -7.78 1.33
N GLN A 81 -9.06 -7.76 0.03
CA GLN A 81 -9.30 -6.51 -0.71
C GLN A 81 -10.47 -5.68 -0.19
N GLY A 82 -11.46 -6.31 0.42
CA GLY A 82 -12.52 -5.61 1.15
C GLY A 82 -12.05 -5.05 2.50
N ARG A 83 -10.88 -5.44 2.96
CA ARG A 83 -10.09 -4.71 3.94
C ARG A 83 -9.30 -3.71 3.13
N ASN A 84 -9.79 -2.48 3.06
CA ASN A 84 -8.97 -1.35 2.67
C ASN A 84 -7.70 -1.46 3.50
N ASN A 85 -6.58 -1.88 2.87
CA ASN A 85 -5.28 -1.79 3.52
C ASN A 85 -4.95 -0.33 3.85
N ILE A 86 -5.71 0.60 3.25
CA ILE A 86 -5.70 2.02 3.60
C ILE A 86 -6.40 2.16 4.94
N VAL A 87 -5.60 2.45 5.94
CA VAL A 87 -6.02 2.65 7.31
C VAL A 87 -6.31 4.13 7.53
N GLU A 88 -7.43 4.41 8.15
CA GLU A 88 -7.72 5.70 8.76
C GLU A 88 -8.29 5.43 10.16
N LEU A 89 -7.53 5.78 11.19
CA LEU A 89 -7.87 5.55 12.59
C LEU A 89 -8.05 6.88 13.29
N GLN A 90 -9.28 7.18 13.68
CA GLN A 90 -9.59 8.37 14.46
C GLN A 90 -9.34 8.11 15.94
N GLY A 91 -8.39 8.82 16.51
CA GLY A 91 -8.17 8.89 17.96
C GLY A 91 -8.96 10.02 18.61
N LYS A 92 -8.70 10.23 19.90
CA LYS A 92 -9.29 11.33 20.66
C LYS A 92 -8.70 12.68 20.24
N ASN A 93 -7.38 12.72 20.02
CA ASN A 93 -6.63 13.94 19.76
C ASN A 93 -5.90 13.91 18.42
N ILE A 94 -5.79 12.74 17.78
CA ILE A 94 -4.99 12.51 16.59
C ILE A 94 -5.78 11.74 15.54
N LEU A 95 -5.40 11.92 14.28
CA LEU A 95 -5.78 11.07 13.16
C LEU A 95 -4.54 10.29 12.72
N ILE A 96 -4.69 8.99 12.43
CA ILE A 96 -3.65 8.17 11.83
C ILE A 96 -4.16 7.68 10.49
N ARG A 97 -3.38 7.86 9.44
CA ARG A 97 -3.67 7.32 8.11
C ARG A 97 -2.42 6.81 7.41
N ASN A 98 -2.59 5.91 6.46
CA ASN A 98 -1.48 5.54 5.59
C ASN A 98 -0.97 6.75 4.81
N PHE A 99 0.34 6.77 4.62
CA PHE A 99 0.93 7.64 3.62
C PHE A 99 0.59 7.17 2.21
N THR A 100 0.44 8.14 1.34
CA THR A 100 0.37 7.97 -0.12
C THR A 100 1.59 8.63 -0.77
N PRO A 101 1.91 8.35 -2.03
CA PRO A 101 3.00 9.05 -2.74
C PRO A 101 2.83 10.58 -2.79
N ASP A 102 1.59 11.08 -2.66
CA ASP A 102 1.28 12.52 -2.67
C ASP A 102 1.73 13.23 -1.37
N ASP A 103 1.96 12.47 -0.30
CA ASP A 103 2.42 13.00 0.99
C ASP A 103 3.94 13.27 1.03
N ALA A 104 4.65 13.08 -0.09
CA ALA A 104 6.13 13.19 -0.13
C ALA A 104 6.67 14.54 0.33
N GLN A 105 5.99 15.64 -0.04
CA GLN A 105 6.38 16.98 0.36
C GLN A 105 6.22 17.19 1.87
N GLU A 106 5.12 16.76 2.42
CA GLU A 106 4.84 16.88 3.85
C GLU A 106 5.80 16.02 4.69
N LEU A 107 6.10 14.80 4.22
CA LEU A 107 7.07 13.93 4.87
C LEU A 107 8.49 14.51 4.82
N LEU A 108 8.88 15.11 3.70
CA LEU A 108 10.14 15.84 3.59
C LEU A 108 10.23 16.96 4.62
N GLU A 109 9.19 17.78 4.72
CA GLU A 109 9.13 18.89 5.70
C GLU A 109 9.22 18.38 7.14
N TYR A 110 8.56 17.24 7.45
CA TYR A 110 8.68 16.58 8.74
C TYR A 110 10.12 16.20 9.04
N TYR A 111 10.83 15.57 8.12
CA TYR A 111 12.23 15.18 8.31
C TYR A 111 13.18 16.37 8.40
N LEU A 112 12.97 17.43 7.60
CA LEU A 112 13.82 18.62 7.64
C LEU A 112 13.73 19.34 8.97
N ARG A 113 12.52 19.54 9.51
CA ARG A 113 12.33 20.26 10.80
C ARG A 113 12.74 19.43 12.01
N ASN A 114 12.79 18.09 11.87
CA ASN A 114 13.17 17.19 12.97
C ASN A 114 14.55 16.56 12.79
N LYS A 115 15.35 17.00 11.81
CA LYS A 115 16.62 16.40 11.43
C LYS A 115 17.56 16.18 12.60
N ASP A 116 17.79 17.22 13.41
CA ASP A 116 18.68 17.15 14.57
C ASP A 116 18.08 16.33 15.70
N HIS A 117 16.78 16.41 15.89
CA HIS A 117 16.08 15.65 16.91
C HIS A 117 16.08 14.14 16.65
N LEU A 118 15.86 13.73 15.39
CA LEU A 118 15.78 12.31 15.01
C LEU A 118 17.14 11.66 14.80
N ARG A 119 18.22 12.45 14.65
CA ARG A 119 19.56 11.95 14.35
C ARG A 119 20.05 10.86 15.31
N ASP A 120 19.72 10.98 16.58
CA ASP A 120 20.19 10.06 17.61
C ASP A 120 19.36 8.77 17.70
N PHE A 121 18.24 8.72 16.97
CA PHE A 121 17.27 7.61 17.01
C PHE A 121 17.08 6.90 15.66
N GLU A 122 17.58 7.49 14.57
CA GLU A 122 17.47 6.95 13.22
C GLU A 122 18.88 6.65 12.63
N PRO A 123 18.96 5.75 11.63
CA PRO A 123 20.21 5.56 10.89
C PRO A 123 20.72 6.86 10.31
N VAL A 124 22.04 6.99 10.21
CA VAL A 124 22.67 8.14 9.56
C VAL A 124 22.19 8.24 8.12
N ARG A 125 21.66 9.42 7.76
CA ARG A 125 21.10 9.72 6.45
C ARG A 125 22.05 10.67 5.71
N ASP A 126 22.31 10.40 4.45
CA ASP A 126 23.02 11.34 3.58
C ASP A 126 22.12 12.50 3.11
N ALA A 127 22.69 13.45 2.39
CA ALA A 127 21.95 14.62 1.92
C ALA A 127 20.82 14.26 0.93
N SER A 128 20.96 13.18 0.17
CA SER A 128 19.98 12.75 -0.83
C SER A 128 18.68 12.27 -0.20
N PHE A 129 18.73 11.78 1.04
CA PHE A 129 17.52 11.42 1.78
C PHE A 129 16.55 12.59 1.96
N TYR A 130 17.07 13.80 2.07
CA TYR A 130 16.29 15.02 2.30
C TYR A 130 15.91 15.73 1.00
N THR A 131 15.47 14.97 0.00
CA THR A 131 14.93 15.49 -1.27
C THR A 131 13.51 14.97 -1.49
N TYR A 132 12.72 15.73 -2.23
CA TYR A 132 11.34 15.35 -2.58
C TYR A 132 11.31 14.02 -3.34
N GLU A 133 12.22 13.86 -4.29
CA GLU A 133 12.31 12.68 -5.15
C GLU A 133 12.52 11.42 -4.31
N THR A 134 13.49 11.47 -3.39
CA THR A 134 13.76 10.32 -2.51
C THR A 134 12.60 10.02 -1.58
N GLN A 135 11.95 11.04 -0.99
CA GLN A 135 10.76 10.79 -0.15
C GLN A 135 9.61 10.19 -0.95
N LYS A 136 9.42 10.64 -2.19
CA LYS A 136 8.41 10.07 -3.08
C LYS A 136 8.69 8.60 -3.43
N GLU A 137 9.95 8.26 -3.72
CA GLU A 137 10.36 6.87 -3.98
C GLU A 137 10.15 5.97 -2.75
N ILE A 138 10.49 6.46 -1.55
CA ILE A 138 10.25 5.76 -0.28
C ILE A 138 8.75 5.51 -0.09
N LEU A 139 7.90 6.51 -0.34
CA LEU A 139 6.46 6.37 -0.21
C LEU A 139 5.85 5.45 -1.27
N LEU A 140 6.36 5.46 -2.49
CA LEU A 140 5.97 4.50 -3.53
C LEU A 140 6.27 3.05 -3.10
N GLU A 141 7.45 2.81 -2.53
CA GLU A 141 7.80 1.48 -2.02
C GLU A 141 6.94 1.10 -0.79
N SER A 142 6.72 2.05 0.14
CA SER A 142 5.82 1.84 1.28
C SER A 142 4.38 1.53 0.84
N TYR A 143 3.89 2.21 -0.18
CA TYR A 143 2.57 1.93 -0.76
C TYR A 143 2.50 0.54 -1.39
N ARG A 144 3.56 0.10 -2.08
CA ARG A 144 3.68 -1.27 -2.60
C ARG A 144 3.65 -2.31 -1.47
N GLN A 145 4.37 -2.07 -0.37
CA GLN A 145 4.36 -2.94 0.81
C GLN A 145 2.97 -3.01 1.46
N LEU A 146 2.25 -1.89 1.50
CA LEU A 146 0.86 -1.84 1.96
C LEU A 146 -0.04 -2.72 1.08
N MET A 147 0.04 -2.58 -0.25
CA MET A 147 -0.77 -3.37 -1.19
C MET A 147 -0.47 -4.87 -1.14
N THR A 148 0.78 -5.24 -0.87
CA THR A 148 1.19 -6.65 -0.71
C THR A 148 1.00 -7.20 0.70
N GLY A 149 0.57 -6.37 1.65
CA GLY A 149 0.38 -6.77 3.05
C GLY A 149 1.68 -7.04 3.81
N THR A 150 2.84 -6.61 3.29
CA THR A 150 4.15 -6.86 3.92
C THR A 150 4.61 -5.74 4.84
N GLY A 151 3.93 -4.58 4.78
CA GLY A 151 4.22 -3.42 5.62
C GLY A 151 3.09 -2.40 5.58
N SER A 152 3.09 -1.49 6.54
CA SER A 152 2.16 -0.34 6.62
C SER A 152 2.91 0.86 7.18
N ASP A 153 2.97 1.95 6.44
CA ASP A 153 3.60 3.21 6.84
C ASP A 153 2.49 4.25 7.09
N LEU A 154 2.46 4.81 8.29
CA LEU A 154 1.34 5.57 8.82
C LEU A 154 1.81 6.95 9.25
N GLY A 155 1.14 8.01 8.81
CA GLY A 155 1.28 9.35 9.32
C GLY A 155 0.36 9.58 10.53
N ILE A 156 0.84 10.35 11.51
CA ILE A 156 0.10 10.76 12.72
C ILE A 156 -0.14 12.26 12.61
N TYR A 157 -1.40 12.68 12.66
CA TYR A 157 -1.83 14.04 12.37
C TYR A 157 -2.59 14.68 13.53
N ILE A 158 -2.44 16.00 13.66
CA ILE A 158 -3.36 16.88 14.42
C ILE A 158 -3.89 17.91 13.44
N GLY A 159 -5.20 17.83 13.14
CA GLY A 159 -5.75 18.56 12.00
C GLY A 159 -5.04 18.10 10.73
N ASP A 160 -4.56 19.06 9.93
CA ASP A 160 -3.84 18.76 8.68
C ASP A 160 -2.31 18.67 8.87
N LYS A 161 -1.79 18.81 10.09
CA LYS A 161 -0.35 18.82 10.34
C LYS A 161 0.16 17.41 10.69
N LEU A 162 1.12 16.91 9.93
CA LEU A 162 1.90 15.72 10.25
C LEU A 162 2.79 15.98 11.47
N ILE A 163 2.54 15.27 12.56
CA ILE A 163 3.28 15.40 13.82
C ILE A 163 4.13 14.18 14.15
N GLY A 164 3.98 13.09 13.43
CA GLY A 164 4.73 11.87 13.68
C GLY A 164 4.42 10.80 12.67
N LYS A 165 5.09 9.67 12.80
CA LYS A 165 4.89 8.51 11.95
C LYS A 165 5.00 7.21 12.74
N ALA A 166 4.33 6.17 12.25
CA ALA A 166 4.49 4.80 12.71
C ALA A 166 4.60 3.88 11.49
N LYS A 167 5.48 2.90 11.54
CA LYS A 167 5.67 1.92 10.48
C LYS A 167 5.62 0.51 11.05
N ILE A 168 4.77 -0.33 10.49
CA ILE A 168 4.80 -1.78 10.70
C ILE A 168 5.53 -2.38 9.49
N SER A 169 6.57 -3.14 9.72
CA SER A 169 7.37 -3.81 8.68
C SER A 169 7.62 -5.27 9.03
N SER A 170 8.09 -6.03 8.06
CA SER A 170 8.39 -7.46 8.24
C SER A 170 7.21 -8.23 8.82
N ILE A 171 6.02 -7.98 8.28
CA ILE A 171 4.79 -8.63 8.75
C ILE A 171 4.86 -10.11 8.36
N VAL A 172 4.81 -10.98 9.36
CA VAL A 172 4.80 -12.44 9.22
C VAL A 172 3.44 -12.96 9.69
N TYR A 173 2.67 -13.47 8.74
CA TYR A 173 1.37 -14.08 9.01
C TYR A 173 1.48 -15.53 9.50
N GLY A 174 0.34 -16.16 9.70
CA GLY A 174 0.26 -17.58 10.10
C GLY A 174 0.49 -17.78 11.59
N VAL A 175 1.34 -18.74 11.96
CA VAL A 175 1.54 -19.14 13.37
C VAL A 175 2.30 -18.08 14.16
N PHE A 176 3.26 -17.40 13.54
CA PHE A 176 4.12 -16.42 14.22
C PHE A 176 3.44 -15.10 14.51
N LYS A 177 2.57 -14.61 13.63
CA LYS A 177 1.84 -13.34 13.77
C LYS A 177 2.69 -12.23 14.38
N SER A 178 3.76 -11.85 13.69
CA SER A 178 4.74 -10.89 14.19
C SER A 178 5.04 -9.80 13.17
N GLY A 179 5.54 -8.68 13.64
CA GLY A 179 6.01 -7.57 12.83
C GLY A 179 6.92 -6.66 13.63
N ILE A 180 7.62 -5.77 12.96
CA ILE A 180 8.48 -4.77 13.59
C ILE A 180 7.76 -3.42 13.54
N LEU A 181 7.57 -2.80 14.71
CA LEU A 181 7.00 -1.47 14.84
C LEU A 181 8.10 -0.44 15.09
N GLY A 182 8.27 0.49 14.14
CA GLY A 182 9.06 1.70 14.29
C GLY A 182 8.16 2.93 14.40
N TYR A 183 8.57 3.95 15.12
CA TYR A 183 7.82 5.19 15.24
C TYR A 183 8.73 6.38 15.58
N SER A 184 8.28 7.57 15.20
CA SER A 184 8.91 8.83 15.58
C SER A 184 7.87 9.94 15.72
N ILE A 185 8.19 10.96 16.52
CA ILE A 185 7.33 12.11 16.73
C ILE A 185 8.13 13.40 16.59
N ASP A 186 7.48 14.43 16.11
CA ASP A 186 8.01 15.78 16.05
C ASP A 186 8.34 16.29 17.47
N LYS A 187 9.52 16.89 17.61
CA LYS A 187 10.04 17.40 18.89
C LYS A 187 9.04 18.28 19.63
N GLU A 188 8.31 19.13 18.91
CA GLU A 188 7.33 20.04 19.49
C GLU A 188 6.13 19.32 20.14
N TYR A 189 5.92 18.05 19.78
CA TYR A 189 4.79 17.25 20.23
C TYR A 189 5.16 16.13 21.21
N GLU A 190 6.43 16.06 21.63
CA GLU A 190 6.86 15.14 22.69
C GLU A 190 6.21 15.43 24.04
N GLY A 191 6.12 14.41 24.87
CA GLY A 191 5.62 14.52 26.26
C GLY A 191 4.11 14.78 26.39
N LYS A 192 3.38 14.98 25.27
CA LYS A 192 1.95 15.32 25.27
C LYS A 192 1.01 14.09 25.18
N GLY A 193 1.58 12.88 25.13
CA GLY A 193 0.81 11.64 25.10
C GLY A 193 0.35 11.20 23.70
N TYR A 194 0.58 11.97 22.65
CA TYR A 194 0.12 11.66 21.30
C TYR A 194 0.71 10.35 20.75
N MET A 195 2.01 10.10 20.95
CA MET A 195 2.62 8.85 20.52
C MET A 195 2.05 7.63 21.27
N LYS A 196 1.75 7.75 22.56
CA LYS A 196 1.09 6.67 23.31
C LYS A 196 -0.29 6.35 22.75
N GLU A 197 -1.06 7.39 22.41
CA GLU A 197 -2.36 7.24 21.78
C GLU A 197 -2.22 6.55 20.40
N ALA A 198 -1.26 7.02 19.58
CA ALA A 198 -0.98 6.46 18.26
C ALA A 198 -0.60 4.98 18.31
N ILE A 199 0.34 4.61 19.19
CA ILE A 199 0.78 3.21 19.33
C ILE A 199 -0.39 2.32 19.74
N ASN A 200 -1.25 2.75 20.66
CA ASN A 200 -2.41 1.97 21.08
C ASN A 200 -3.38 1.73 19.90
N LEU A 201 -3.65 2.74 19.08
CA LEU A 201 -4.49 2.60 17.90
C LEU A 201 -3.87 1.64 16.88
N VAL A 202 -2.58 1.80 16.60
CA VAL A 202 -1.84 0.95 15.65
C VAL A 202 -1.77 -0.51 16.13
N LEU A 203 -1.55 -0.75 17.41
CA LEU A 203 -1.52 -2.11 17.98
C LEU A 203 -2.90 -2.77 17.95
N ASN A 204 -3.97 -2.02 18.23
CA ASN A 204 -5.33 -2.55 18.11
C ASN A 204 -5.65 -2.91 16.66
N TYR A 205 -5.32 -2.04 15.72
CA TYR A 205 -5.43 -2.33 14.29
C TYR A 205 -4.64 -3.58 13.90
N ALA A 206 -3.36 -3.68 14.32
CA ALA A 206 -2.53 -4.82 14.00
C ALA A 206 -3.10 -6.14 14.55
N LYS A 207 -3.63 -6.14 15.77
CA LYS A 207 -4.27 -7.32 16.37
C LYS A 207 -5.50 -7.79 15.62
N GLU A 208 -6.27 -6.85 15.07
CA GLU A 208 -7.55 -7.16 14.44
C GLU A 208 -7.39 -7.53 12.97
N TYR A 209 -6.43 -6.93 12.28
CA TYR A 209 -6.34 -6.98 10.81
C TYR A 209 -5.03 -7.57 10.26
N LEU A 210 -3.99 -7.70 11.08
CA LEU A 210 -2.70 -8.27 10.69
C LEU A 210 -2.38 -9.55 11.48
#